data_bf71ea70b49aa788e0caaa8c92c3a25f
#
_entry.id   bf71ea70b49aa788e0caaa8c92c3a25f
#
_cell.length_a   1.000
_cell.length_b   1.000
_cell.length_c   1.000
_cell.angle_alpha   90.00
_cell.angle_beta   90.00
_cell.angle_gamma   90.00
#
_symmetry.space_group_name_H-M   'P 1'
#
loop_
_entity.id
_entity.type
_entity.pdbx_description
1 polymer ?
#
loop_
_entity_poly.entity_id
_entity_poly.type
_entity_poly.pdbx_seq_one_letter_code
_entity_poly.pdbx_strand_id
1 'polypeptide(L)'
;NMEEGKRQRVKILKDLRGLLDKMDSSKVTLIGDIMLDRYHHGYSNRLISTAPVPVLKIQHSEESPGAAAHIARGLGSLGLNVSFFSCVGDDREGEVIKSQFLSDGLSIDGIETVSNRQTLTKIRFFGSRQSLLDKSQILLQADRESLEELDVGVSNRLVEKTLKSIPDSCALVISDYDKGVLTDIGAQKLIQCAKKNSIPSIVDPKLTGLERSRGATVVLFEIRGLDLLRRRLMLESSKDAASS
;
A
#
# COMPACT_ATOMS: atom_id res chain seq x y z
N ASN A 1 5.64 -0.65 -37.02
CA ASN A 1 4.42 -1.05 -37.70
C ASN A 1 3.34 -1.34 -36.64
N MET A 2 2.17 -0.66 -36.77
CA MET A 2 1.11 -0.68 -35.71
C MET A 2 0.52 -2.07 -35.48
N GLU A 3 0.45 -2.91 -36.51
CA GLU A 3 -0.02 -4.30 -36.42
C GLU A 3 0.96 -5.21 -35.68
N GLU A 4 2.24 -5.03 -35.92
CA GLU A 4 3.30 -5.80 -35.26
C GLU A 4 3.33 -5.53 -33.75
N GLY A 5 3.15 -4.28 -33.34
CA GLY A 5 2.99 -3.90 -31.94
C GLY A 5 1.74 -4.51 -31.27
N LYS A 6 0.62 -4.62 -31.98
CA LYS A 6 -0.58 -5.30 -31.49
C LYS A 6 -0.34 -6.81 -31.29
N ARG A 7 0.29 -7.47 -32.27
CA ARG A 7 0.62 -8.91 -32.18
C ARG A 7 1.55 -9.21 -31.03
N GLN A 8 2.56 -8.37 -30.83
CA GLN A 8 3.50 -8.51 -29.70
C GLN A 8 2.80 -8.34 -28.35
N ARG A 9 1.89 -7.35 -28.21
CA ARG A 9 1.08 -7.17 -26.98
C ARG A 9 0.19 -8.37 -26.70
N VAL A 10 -0.48 -8.91 -27.70
CA VAL A 10 -1.34 -10.11 -27.56
C VAL A 10 -0.52 -11.31 -27.11
N LYS A 11 0.70 -11.49 -27.67
CA LYS A 11 1.60 -12.56 -27.24
C LYS A 11 2.00 -12.39 -25.78
N ILE A 12 2.45 -11.20 -25.37
CA ILE A 12 2.82 -10.90 -23.98
C ILE A 12 1.64 -11.18 -23.04
N LEU A 13 0.43 -10.77 -23.37
CA LEU A 13 -0.76 -11.02 -22.53
C LEU A 13 -1.07 -12.51 -22.39
N LYS A 14 -0.91 -13.29 -23.48
CA LYS A 14 -1.08 -14.76 -23.43
C LYS A 14 -0.01 -15.43 -22.57
N ASP A 15 1.24 -14.99 -22.69
CA ASP A 15 2.36 -15.51 -21.90
C ASP A 15 2.16 -15.18 -20.40
N LEU A 16 1.74 -13.94 -20.08
CA LEU A 16 1.40 -13.52 -18.71
C LEU A 16 0.25 -14.32 -18.14
N ARG A 17 -0.82 -14.55 -18.91
CA ARG A 17 -1.92 -15.40 -18.49
C ARG A 17 -1.46 -16.83 -18.18
N GLY A 18 -0.64 -17.42 -19.04
CA GLY A 18 -0.08 -18.75 -18.80
C GLY A 18 0.84 -18.82 -17.58
N LEU A 19 1.50 -17.70 -17.20
CA LEU A 19 2.23 -17.61 -15.95
C LEU A 19 1.30 -17.55 -14.75
N LEU A 20 0.24 -16.75 -14.80
CA LEU A 20 -0.77 -16.66 -13.73
C LEU A 20 -1.43 -18.02 -13.46
N ASP A 21 -1.81 -18.75 -14.52
CA ASP A 21 -2.40 -20.08 -14.41
C ASP A 21 -1.45 -21.08 -13.70
N LYS A 22 -0.12 -20.91 -13.87
CA LYS A 22 0.88 -21.74 -13.19
C LYS A 22 1.15 -21.31 -11.74
N MET A 23 0.83 -20.06 -11.39
CA MET A 23 1.04 -19.50 -10.06
C MET A 23 -0.18 -19.68 -9.15
N ASP A 24 -1.26 -20.23 -9.67
CA ASP A 24 -2.49 -20.43 -8.89
C ASP A 24 -2.19 -21.12 -7.55
N SER A 25 -2.76 -20.59 -6.48
CA SER A 25 -2.57 -21.04 -5.10
C SER A 25 -1.13 -20.90 -4.56
N SER A 26 -0.19 -20.29 -5.30
CA SER A 26 1.15 -20.02 -4.79
C SER A 26 1.07 -19.02 -3.63
N LYS A 27 1.86 -19.28 -2.58
CA LYS A 27 1.86 -18.43 -1.38
C LYS A 27 2.74 -17.20 -1.59
N VAL A 28 2.19 -16.02 -1.26
CA VAL A 28 2.93 -14.76 -1.17
C VAL A 28 2.89 -14.25 0.27
N THR A 29 4.04 -13.90 0.81
CA THR A 29 4.11 -13.19 2.09
C THR A 29 4.17 -11.69 1.85
N LEU A 30 3.22 -10.96 2.42
CA LEU A 30 3.09 -9.50 2.33
C LEU A 30 3.12 -8.89 3.73
N ILE A 31 3.91 -7.84 3.91
CA ILE A 31 3.88 -7.00 5.12
C ILE A 31 3.83 -5.54 4.72
N GLY A 32 3.10 -4.73 5.47
CA GLY A 32 3.05 -3.30 5.23
C GLY A 32 1.94 -2.59 5.99
N ASP A 33 1.83 -1.29 5.75
CA ASP A 33 0.85 -0.45 6.42
C ASP A 33 -0.53 -0.61 5.77
N ILE A 34 -1.54 -0.75 6.60
CA ILE A 34 -2.96 -0.77 6.21
C ILE A 34 -3.57 0.62 6.39
N MET A 35 -4.50 0.98 5.52
CA MET A 35 -5.38 2.12 5.71
C MET A 35 -6.77 1.81 5.15
N LEU A 36 -7.77 2.56 5.61
CA LEU A 36 -9.09 2.60 5.02
C LEU A 36 -9.19 3.82 4.11
N ASP A 37 -9.45 3.61 2.83
CA ASP A 37 -9.84 4.68 1.91
C ASP A 37 -11.35 4.87 1.97
N ARG A 38 -11.79 6.08 2.27
CA ARG A 38 -13.21 6.46 2.33
C ARG A 38 -13.47 7.58 1.33
N TYR A 39 -14.48 7.39 0.50
CA TYR A 39 -14.85 8.33 -0.55
C TYR A 39 -16.28 8.83 -0.31
N HIS A 40 -16.46 10.13 -0.30
CA HIS A 40 -17.76 10.78 -0.26
C HIS A 40 -18.00 11.50 -1.57
N HIS A 41 -19.04 11.13 -2.27
CA HIS A 41 -19.42 11.72 -3.55
C HIS A 41 -20.74 12.50 -3.42
N GLY A 42 -20.79 13.67 -4.04
CA GLY A 42 -21.99 14.48 -3.97
C GLY A 42 -21.98 15.72 -4.84
N TYR A 43 -22.94 16.58 -4.57
CA TYR A 43 -23.10 17.86 -5.27
C TYR A 43 -22.58 19.01 -4.44
N SER A 44 -21.86 19.93 -5.10
CA SER A 44 -21.31 21.15 -4.50
C SER A 44 -21.75 22.36 -5.31
N ASN A 45 -23.00 22.82 -5.05
CA ASN A 45 -23.63 23.90 -5.81
C ASN A 45 -23.68 25.25 -5.08
N ARG A 46 -23.25 25.28 -3.80
CA ARG A 46 -23.33 26.50 -2.97
C ARG A 46 -22.14 26.58 -2.00
N LEU A 47 -21.92 27.79 -1.52
CA LEU A 47 -21.02 28.07 -0.41
C LEU A 47 -21.83 28.21 0.89
N ILE A 48 -21.16 28.06 2.04
CA ILE A 48 -21.77 28.43 3.32
C ILE A 48 -21.94 29.95 3.42
N SER A 49 -22.89 30.41 4.23
CA SER A 49 -23.19 31.85 4.35
C SER A 49 -22.12 32.66 5.05
N THR A 50 -21.28 32.03 5.85
CA THR A 50 -20.30 32.69 6.74
C THR A 50 -18.87 32.71 6.19
N ALA A 51 -18.56 31.92 5.14
CA ALA A 51 -17.25 31.85 4.53
C ALA A 51 -17.30 31.30 3.08
N PRO A 52 -16.31 31.54 2.22
CA PRO A 52 -16.24 31.00 0.86
C PRO A 52 -15.86 29.51 0.85
N VAL A 53 -16.60 28.71 1.62
CA VAL A 53 -16.36 27.28 1.76
C VAL A 53 -17.48 26.51 1.03
N PRO A 54 -17.16 25.56 0.16
CA PRO A 54 -18.16 24.77 -0.56
C PRO A 54 -18.92 23.85 0.40
N VAL A 55 -20.22 23.71 0.15
CA VAL A 55 -21.06 22.71 0.82
C VAL A 55 -21.19 21.50 -0.08
N LEU A 56 -20.72 20.36 0.39
CA LEU A 56 -20.93 19.08 -0.28
C LEU A 56 -22.18 18.40 0.24
N LYS A 57 -23.18 18.23 -0.62
CA LYS A 57 -24.36 17.40 -0.35
C LYS A 57 -24.03 15.97 -0.74
N ILE A 58 -23.62 15.15 0.24
CA ILE A 58 -23.21 13.76 0.01
C ILE A 58 -24.40 12.95 -0.50
N GLN A 59 -24.20 12.23 -1.60
CA GLN A 59 -25.17 11.34 -2.22
C GLN A 59 -24.87 9.89 -1.91
N HIS A 60 -23.61 9.48 -1.98
CA HIS A 60 -23.17 8.15 -1.59
C HIS A 60 -21.76 8.19 -1.00
N SER A 61 -21.45 7.14 -0.27
CA SER A 61 -20.13 6.93 0.32
C SER A 61 -19.70 5.50 0.10
N GLU A 62 -18.41 5.31 -0.15
CA GLU A 62 -17.81 3.99 -0.28
C GLU A 62 -16.53 3.89 0.55
N GLU A 63 -16.23 2.70 1.00
CA GLU A 63 -15.05 2.39 1.80
C GLU A 63 -14.31 1.20 1.19
N SER A 64 -12.99 1.24 1.19
CA SER A 64 -12.15 0.17 0.65
C SER A 64 -10.85 0.08 1.41
N PRO A 65 -10.37 -1.14 1.77
CA PRO A 65 -9.02 -1.33 2.29
C PRO A 65 -7.97 -0.85 1.28
N GLY A 66 -7.07 0.01 1.74
CA GLY A 66 -6.06 0.68 0.94
C GLY A 66 -4.63 0.35 1.38
N ALA A 67 -3.64 0.97 0.73
CA ALA A 67 -2.21 0.74 0.92
C ALA A 67 -1.86 -0.75 0.72
N ALA A 68 -1.12 -1.37 1.65
CA ALA A 68 -0.77 -2.79 1.57
C ALA A 68 -2.00 -3.72 1.48
N ALA A 69 -3.13 -3.31 2.07
CA ALA A 69 -4.38 -4.08 1.96
C ALA A 69 -4.91 -4.15 0.53
N HIS A 70 -4.77 -3.07 -0.24
CA HIS A 70 -5.12 -3.08 -1.66
C HIS A 70 -4.27 -4.07 -2.46
N ILE A 71 -2.97 -4.17 -2.16
CA ILE A 71 -2.07 -5.16 -2.77
C ILE A 71 -2.50 -6.58 -2.40
N ALA A 72 -2.82 -6.84 -1.11
CA ALA A 72 -3.29 -8.15 -0.66
C ALA A 72 -4.53 -8.62 -1.43
N ARG A 73 -5.52 -7.72 -1.59
CA ARG A 73 -6.75 -7.99 -2.34
C ARG A 73 -6.47 -8.26 -3.82
N GLY A 74 -5.58 -7.46 -4.43
CA GLY A 74 -5.16 -7.66 -5.82
C GLY A 74 -4.49 -9.02 -6.04
N LEU A 75 -3.55 -9.40 -5.18
CA LEU A 75 -2.87 -10.69 -5.25
C LEU A 75 -3.86 -11.86 -5.04
N GLY A 76 -4.79 -11.74 -4.08
CA GLY A 76 -5.84 -12.72 -3.86
C GLY A 76 -6.76 -12.89 -5.07
N SER A 77 -7.13 -11.79 -5.73
CA SER A 77 -7.95 -11.83 -6.96
C SER A 77 -7.26 -12.48 -8.15
N LEU A 78 -5.93 -12.58 -8.12
CA LEU A 78 -5.12 -13.32 -9.11
C LEU A 78 -4.97 -14.81 -8.77
N GLY A 79 -5.64 -15.31 -7.71
CA GLY A 79 -5.59 -16.71 -7.29
C GLY A 79 -4.43 -17.05 -6.35
N LEU A 80 -3.66 -16.08 -5.88
CA LEU A 80 -2.54 -16.29 -4.97
C LEU A 80 -3.03 -16.44 -3.52
N ASN A 81 -2.34 -17.29 -2.75
CA ASN A 81 -2.56 -17.42 -1.31
C ASN A 81 -1.73 -16.37 -0.57
N VAL A 82 -2.38 -15.37 -0.03
CA VAL A 82 -1.71 -14.21 0.59
C VAL A 82 -1.64 -14.36 2.10
N SER A 83 -0.43 -14.47 2.65
CA SER A 83 -0.16 -14.30 4.08
C SER A 83 0.19 -12.85 4.34
N PHE A 84 -0.77 -12.09 4.87
CA PHE A 84 -0.63 -10.64 5.05
C PHE A 84 -0.44 -10.27 6.52
N PHE A 85 0.60 -9.49 6.80
CA PHE A 85 0.98 -9.04 8.14
C PHE A 85 0.90 -7.51 8.24
N SER A 86 0.08 -7.04 9.16
CA SER A 86 -0.14 -5.63 9.41
C SER A 86 -0.83 -5.41 10.76
N CYS A 87 -1.22 -4.17 11.05
CA CYS A 87 -2.05 -3.87 12.21
C CYS A 87 -3.11 -2.82 11.89
N VAL A 88 -4.21 -2.90 12.65
CA VAL A 88 -5.30 -1.92 12.67
C VAL A 88 -5.56 -1.48 14.09
N GLY A 89 -6.29 -0.40 14.28
CA GLY A 89 -6.79 0.02 15.57
C GLY A 89 -7.96 -0.86 16.06
N ASP A 90 -8.27 -0.74 17.35
CA ASP A 90 -9.48 -1.30 17.95
C ASP A 90 -10.64 -0.31 17.73
N ASP A 91 -11.04 -0.15 16.48
CA ASP A 91 -12.06 0.79 16.05
C ASP A 91 -12.92 0.25 14.89
N ARG A 92 -13.98 1.00 14.55
CA ARG A 92 -14.89 0.65 13.46
C ARG A 92 -14.15 0.45 12.12
N GLU A 93 -13.19 1.31 11.83
CA GLU A 93 -12.42 1.29 10.59
C GLU A 93 -11.58 0.01 10.47
N GLY A 94 -10.99 -0.45 11.59
CA GLY A 94 -10.29 -1.74 11.66
C GLY A 94 -11.21 -2.92 11.39
N GLU A 95 -12.42 -2.90 11.96
CA GLU A 95 -13.42 -3.96 11.73
C GLU A 95 -13.96 -3.96 10.29
N VAL A 96 -14.12 -2.78 9.66
CA VAL A 96 -14.50 -2.67 8.25
C VAL A 96 -13.44 -3.33 7.36
N ILE A 97 -12.16 -3.08 7.61
CA ILE A 97 -11.05 -3.70 6.86
C ILE A 97 -11.07 -5.21 7.01
N LYS A 98 -11.16 -5.74 8.23
CA LYS A 98 -11.19 -7.18 8.49
C LYS A 98 -12.40 -7.85 7.85
N SER A 99 -13.58 -7.24 7.95
CA SER A 99 -14.80 -7.76 7.35
C SER A 99 -14.69 -7.85 5.82
N GLN A 100 -14.09 -6.82 5.20
CA GLN A 100 -13.87 -6.82 3.76
C GLN A 100 -12.89 -7.92 3.33
N PHE A 101 -11.81 -8.14 4.10
CA PHE A 101 -10.85 -9.22 3.84
C PHE A 101 -11.53 -10.59 3.87
N LEU A 102 -12.33 -10.84 4.90
CA LEU A 102 -13.09 -12.09 5.01
C LEU A 102 -14.08 -12.27 3.86
N SER A 103 -14.75 -11.19 3.45
CA SER A 103 -15.66 -11.21 2.29
C SER A 103 -14.93 -11.51 0.98
N ASP A 104 -13.68 -11.09 0.84
CA ASP A 104 -12.82 -11.35 -0.32
C ASP A 104 -12.14 -12.73 -0.24
N GLY A 105 -12.39 -13.51 0.81
CA GLY A 105 -11.79 -14.82 1.03
C GLY A 105 -10.33 -14.78 1.50
N LEU A 106 -9.88 -13.64 2.03
CA LEU A 106 -8.53 -13.45 2.56
C LEU A 106 -8.49 -13.73 4.07
N SER A 107 -7.35 -14.28 4.55
CA SER A 107 -7.11 -14.45 5.98
C SER A 107 -6.81 -13.12 6.67
N ILE A 108 -7.29 -13.00 7.91
CA ILE A 108 -6.99 -11.87 8.82
C ILE A 108 -6.04 -12.26 9.95
N ASP A 109 -5.51 -13.49 9.97
CA ASP A 109 -4.69 -14.03 11.07
C ASP A 109 -3.38 -13.24 11.30
N GLY A 110 -2.88 -12.61 10.25
CA GLY A 110 -1.69 -11.75 10.31
C GLY A 110 -1.98 -10.28 10.66
N ILE A 111 -3.26 -9.90 10.82
CA ILE A 111 -3.65 -8.51 11.12
C ILE A 111 -3.86 -8.35 12.63
N GLU A 112 -2.92 -7.68 13.30
CA GLU A 112 -3.03 -7.39 14.73
C GLU A 112 -3.98 -6.21 15.00
N THR A 113 -4.80 -6.35 16.04
CA THR A 113 -5.58 -5.22 16.58
C THR A 113 -4.78 -4.57 17.70
N VAL A 114 -4.53 -3.26 17.57
CA VAL A 114 -3.74 -2.48 18.53
C VAL A 114 -4.65 -1.54 19.31
N SER A 115 -4.74 -1.76 20.61
CA SER A 115 -5.49 -0.88 21.50
C SER A 115 -4.88 0.53 21.51
N ASN A 116 -5.73 1.53 21.71
CA ASN A 116 -5.35 2.95 21.75
C ASN A 116 -4.73 3.51 20.45
N ARG A 117 -4.84 2.77 19.33
CA ARG A 117 -4.43 3.23 18.02
C ARG A 117 -5.68 3.48 17.14
N GLN A 118 -5.66 4.55 16.37
CA GLN A 118 -6.64 4.77 15.31
C GLN A 118 -6.18 4.09 14.03
N THR A 119 -7.10 3.39 13.38
CA THR A 119 -6.86 2.87 12.03
C THR A 119 -6.67 4.03 11.06
N LEU A 120 -5.58 3.99 10.31
CA LEU A 120 -5.30 5.00 9.28
C LEU A 120 -6.48 5.09 8.31
N THR A 121 -7.04 6.28 8.15
CA THR A 121 -8.18 6.49 7.26
C THR A 121 -7.94 7.72 6.39
N LYS A 122 -8.01 7.55 5.07
CA LYS A 122 -7.97 8.65 4.11
C LYS A 122 -9.39 8.93 3.62
N ILE A 123 -9.89 10.10 3.93
CA ILE A 123 -11.25 10.51 3.59
C ILE A 123 -11.15 11.53 2.46
N ARG A 124 -11.74 11.21 1.31
CA ARG A 124 -11.76 12.08 0.14
C ARG A 124 -13.18 12.50 -0.19
N PHE A 125 -13.36 13.79 -0.39
CA PHE A 125 -14.64 14.41 -0.73
C PHE A 125 -14.61 14.84 -2.18
N PHE A 126 -15.50 14.25 -2.98
CA PHE A 126 -15.66 14.55 -4.40
C PHE A 126 -16.96 15.28 -4.64
N GLY A 127 -16.86 16.43 -5.27
CA GLY A 127 -18.00 17.24 -5.62
C GLY A 127 -18.11 17.47 -7.12
N SER A 128 -19.36 17.48 -7.62
CA SER A 128 -19.69 17.92 -8.96
C SER A 128 -20.81 18.94 -8.92
N ARG A 129 -21.00 19.70 -9.99
CA ARG A 129 -22.26 20.42 -10.20
C ARG A 129 -23.32 19.43 -10.65
N GLN A 130 -24.56 19.60 -10.18
CA GLN A 130 -25.66 18.70 -10.52
C GLN A 130 -25.91 18.59 -12.03
N SER A 131 -25.55 19.62 -12.80
CA SER A 131 -25.62 19.66 -14.27
C SER A 131 -24.42 19.03 -14.99
N LEU A 132 -23.35 18.63 -14.26
CA LEU A 132 -22.08 18.14 -14.80
C LEU A 132 -21.62 16.89 -14.05
N LEU A 133 -22.48 15.88 -13.97
CA LEU A 133 -22.23 14.63 -13.25
C LEU A 133 -20.90 13.95 -13.61
N ASP A 134 -20.45 14.09 -14.85
CA ASP A 134 -19.25 13.44 -15.37
C ASP A 134 -17.93 14.15 -14.98
N LYS A 135 -18.00 15.29 -14.28
CA LYS A 135 -16.82 16.09 -13.88
C LYS A 135 -16.72 16.27 -12.38
N SER A 136 -16.65 15.15 -11.67
CA SER A 136 -16.38 15.17 -10.25
C SER A 136 -14.92 15.58 -9.99
N GLN A 137 -14.71 16.47 -9.02
CA GLN A 137 -13.41 16.95 -8.59
C GLN A 137 -13.24 16.71 -7.09
N ILE A 138 -12.00 16.39 -6.70
CA ILE A 138 -11.67 16.33 -5.28
C ILE A 138 -11.72 17.74 -4.69
N LEU A 139 -12.50 17.91 -3.62
CA LEU A 139 -12.67 19.16 -2.90
C LEU A 139 -11.78 19.23 -1.67
N LEU A 140 -11.62 18.10 -0.99
CA LEU A 140 -10.87 17.99 0.25
C LEU A 140 -10.40 16.56 0.42
N GLN A 141 -9.21 16.37 0.98
CA GLN A 141 -8.78 15.13 1.62
C GLN A 141 -8.55 15.40 3.10
N ALA A 142 -9.10 14.57 3.96
CA ALA A 142 -8.88 14.57 5.39
C ALA A 142 -8.26 13.23 5.79
N ASP A 143 -7.12 13.28 6.45
CA ASP A 143 -6.42 12.09 6.93
C ASP A 143 -6.67 11.96 8.45
N ARG A 144 -7.11 10.77 8.86
CA ARG A 144 -7.28 10.40 10.26
C ARG A 144 -6.22 9.35 10.61
N GLU A 145 -5.35 9.70 11.52
CA GLU A 145 -4.28 8.82 11.98
C GLU A 145 -3.96 9.09 13.44
N SER A 146 -3.32 8.12 14.10
CA SER A 146 -2.82 8.32 15.45
C SER A 146 -1.72 9.36 15.46
N LEU A 147 -1.72 10.21 16.49
CA LEU A 147 -0.65 11.18 16.73
C LEU A 147 0.62 10.49 17.26
N GLU A 148 0.45 9.36 17.93
CA GLU A 148 1.53 8.56 18.48
C GLU A 148 2.05 7.57 17.45
N GLU A 149 3.36 7.34 17.45
CA GLU A 149 3.99 6.30 16.65
C GLU A 149 3.53 4.92 17.11
N LEU A 150 3.58 3.94 16.19
CA LEU A 150 3.30 2.55 16.53
C LEU A 150 4.36 2.03 17.50
N ASP A 151 3.92 1.38 18.59
CA ASP A 151 4.82 0.72 19.52
C ASP A 151 5.75 -0.27 18.79
N VAL A 152 7.04 -0.14 19.04
CA VAL A 152 8.07 -0.96 18.37
C VAL A 152 7.91 -2.46 18.66
N GLY A 153 7.29 -2.81 19.76
CA GLY A 153 6.97 -4.20 20.10
C GLY A 153 5.96 -4.80 19.14
N VAL A 154 4.97 -4.00 18.67
CA VAL A 154 4.01 -4.44 17.64
C VAL A 154 4.75 -4.70 16.33
N SER A 155 5.59 -3.75 15.86
CA SER A 155 6.41 -3.92 14.66
C SER A 155 7.28 -5.18 14.75
N ASN A 156 7.96 -5.39 15.87
CA ASN A 156 8.81 -6.56 16.09
C ASN A 156 8.01 -7.87 16.01
N ARG A 157 6.83 -7.94 16.63
CA ARG A 157 5.95 -9.14 16.54
C ARG A 157 5.51 -9.42 15.11
N LEU A 158 5.13 -8.38 14.37
CA LEU A 158 4.75 -8.52 12.97
C LEU A 158 5.92 -9.02 12.11
N VAL A 159 7.12 -8.47 12.31
CA VAL A 159 8.35 -8.93 11.62
C VAL A 159 8.65 -10.39 11.96
N GLU A 160 8.59 -10.81 13.22
CA GLU A 160 8.84 -12.20 13.61
C GLU A 160 7.81 -13.19 13.02
N LYS A 161 6.54 -12.81 12.96
CA LYS A 161 5.52 -13.62 12.26
C LYS A 161 5.80 -13.71 10.75
N THR A 162 6.18 -12.60 10.13
CA THR A 162 6.50 -12.53 8.71
C THR A 162 7.72 -13.40 8.37
N LEU A 163 8.78 -13.36 9.19
CA LEU A 163 9.97 -14.20 9.02
C LEU A 163 9.64 -15.69 8.95
N LYS A 164 8.68 -16.15 9.75
CA LYS A 164 8.24 -17.56 9.74
C LYS A 164 7.46 -17.92 8.47
N SER A 165 6.84 -16.95 7.82
CA SER A 165 6.04 -17.15 6.60
C SER A 165 6.88 -17.18 5.32
N ILE A 166 8.05 -16.51 5.30
CA ILE A 166 8.87 -16.32 4.09
C ILE A 166 9.31 -17.65 3.48
N PRO A 167 9.84 -18.65 4.23
CA PRO A 167 10.43 -19.86 3.62
C PRO A 167 9.50 -20.64 2.69
N ASP A 168 8.20 -20.59 2.95
CA ASP A 168 7.17 -21.31 2.18
C ASP A 168 6.54 -20.44 1.07
N SER A 169 7.09 -19.27 0.80
CA SER A 169 6.51 -18.29 -0.12
C SER A 169 7.27 -18.25 -1.46
N CYS A 170 6.55 -17.93 -2.52
CA CYS A 170 7.16 -17.68 -3.83
C CYS A 170 7.74 -16.26 -3.95
N ALA A 171 7.30 -15.33 -3.11
CA ALA A 171 7.78 -13.96 -3.03
C ALA A 171 7.52 -13.35 -1.65
N LEU A 172 8.38 -12.40 -1.26
CA LEU A 172 8.15 -11.43 -0.20
C LEU A 172 7.79 -10.09 -0.82
N VAL A 173 6.68 -9.50 -0.38
CA VAL A 173 6.27 -8.13 -0.76
C VAL A 173 6.26 -7.25 0.48
N ILE A 174 6.87 -6.09 0.37
CA ILE A 174 6.89 -5.05 1.41
C ILE A 174 6.25 -3.79 0.84
N SER A 175 5.15 -3.34 1.44
CA SER A 175 4.47 -2.09 1.08
C SER A 175 4.54 -1.12 2.26
N ASP A 176 5.51 -0.23 2.21
CA ASP A 176 5.89 0.64 3.31
C ASP A 176 5.42 2.08 3.09
N TYR A 177 4.44 2.51 3.87
CA TYR A 177 3.93 3.88 3.90
C TYR A 177 4.51 4.72 5.06
N ASP A 178 5.53 4.17 5.75
CA ASP A 178 6.20 4.83 6.88
C ASP A 178 5.23 5.17 8.03
N LYS A 179 4.34 4.22 8.35
CA LYS A 179 3.35 4.35 9.42
C LYS A 179 3.64 3.43 10.63
N GLY A 180 4.85 2.88 10.68
CA GLY A 180 5.39 2.20 11.84
C GLY A 180 5.31 0.68 11.82
N VAL A 181 4.64 0.03 10.85
CA VAL A 181 4.65 -1.43 10.73
C VAL A 181 6.06 -1.95 10.54
N LEU A 182 6.89 -1.22 9.81
CA LEU A 182 8.29 -1.57 9.56
C LEU A 182 9.25 -0.55 10.17
N THR A 183 10.29 -1.07 10.81
CA THR A 183 11.51 -0.34 11.15
C THR A 183 12.61 -0.66 10.13
N ASP A 184 13.68 0.14 10.08
CA ASP A 184 14.83 -0.12 9.19
C ASP A 184 15.43 -1.50 9.46
N ILE A 185 15.60 -1.86 10.74
CA ILE A 185 16.12 -3.16 11.17
C ILE A 185 15.15 -4.28 10.78
N GLY A 186 13.85 -4.10 10.99
CA GLY A 186 12.83 -5.07 10.64
C GLY A 186 12.80 -5.37 9.14
N ALA A 187 12.79 -4.33 8.31
CA ALA A 187 12.79 -4.49 6.86
C ALA A 187 14.05 -5.22 6.37
N GLN A 188 15.24 -4.87 6.89
CA GLN A 188 16.49 -5.53 6.53
C GLN A 188 16.52 -7.01 6.95
N LYS A 189 16.00 -7.36 8.13
CA LYS A 189 15.86 -8.77 8.54
C LYS A 189 15.01 -9.58 7.54
N LEU A 190 13.88 -9.01 7.10
CA LEU A 190 12.99 -9.66 6.14
C LEU A 190 13.65 -9.88 4.78
N ILE A 191 14.30 -8.85 4.24
CA ILE A 191 15.03 -8.92 2.95
C ILE A 191 16.15 -9.94 3.02
N GLN A 192 16.92 -9.96 4.11
CA GLN A 192 18.00 -10.94 4.31
C GLN A 192 17.45 -12.37 4.42
N CYS A 193 16.34 -12.56 5.11
CA CYS A 193 15.66 -13.86 5.21
C CYS A 193 15.20 -14.34 3.82
N ALA A 194 14.56 -13.48 3.04
CA ALA A 194 14.14 -13.80 1.68
C ALA A 194 15.33 -14.19 0.81
N LYS A 195 16.42 -13.40 0.85
CA LYS A 195 17.66 -13.69 0.12
C LYS A 195 18.28 -15.03 0.51
N LYS A 196 18.34 -15.34 1.81
CA LYS A 196 18.88 -16.62 2.33
C LYS A 196 18.07 -17.81 1.83
N ASN A 197 16.77 -17.67 1.64
CA ASN A 197 15.89 -18.71 1.14
C ASN A 197 15.70 -18.68 -0.39
N SER A 198 16.48 -17.85 -1.12
CA SER A 198 16.35 -17.67 -2.56
C SER A 198 14.97 -17.21 -3.02
N ILE A 199 14.27 -16.44 -2.18
CA ILE A 199 12.94 -15.90 -2.43
C ILE A 199 13.08 -14.45 -2.88
N PRO A 200 12.49 -14.05 -4.02
CA PRO A 200 12.53 -12.67 -4.47
C PRO A 200 11.78 -11.76 -3.51
N SER A 201 12.35 -10.58 -3.26
CA SER A 201 11.74 -9.52 -2.46
C SER A 201 11.42 -8.31 -3.32
N ILE A 202 10.18 -7.84 -3.22
CA ILE A 202 9.64 -6.69 -3.94
C ILE A 202 9.27 -5.65 -2.90
N VAL A 203 9.84 -4.45 -2.98
CA VAL A 203 9.60 -3.38 -2.02
C VAL A 203 9.03 -2.16 -2.72
N ASP A 204 7.92 -1.65 -2.20
CA ASP A 204 7.31 -0.37 -2.55
C ASP A 204 7.49 0.57 -1.35
N PRO A 205 8.62 1.31 -1.28
CA PRO A 205 8.92 2.14 -0.14
C PRO A 205 8.37 3.55 -0.31
N LYS A 206 8.02 4.20 0.78
CA LYS A 206 7.93 5.65 0.80
C LYS A 206 9.33 6.26 0.65
N LEU A 207 9.42 7.46 0.08
CA LEU A 207 10.69 8.14 -0.20
C LEU A 207 11.64 8.21 0.99
N THR A 208 11.10 8.33 2.21
CA THR A 208 11.86 8.37 3.46
C THR A 208 12.41 7.01 3.88
N GLY A 209 11.88 5.91 3.34
CA GLY A 209 12.21 4.53 3.68
C GLY A 209 13.19 3.84 2.72
N LEU A 210 13.97 4.57 1.91
CA LEU A 210 14.87 3.98 0.90
C LEU A 210 15.91 3.03 1.49
N GLU A 211 16.48 3.37 2.64
CA GLU A 211 17.46 2.52 3.32
C GLU A 211 16.87 1.15 3.70
N ARG A 212 15.56 1.09 3.98
CA ARG A 212 14.82 -0.15 4.26
C ARG A 212 14.80 -1.10 3.08
N SER A 213 14.94 -0.59 1.85
CA SER A 213 14.86 -1.39 0.61
C SER A 213 16.20 -1.95 0.16
N ARG A 214 17.30 -1.65 0.85
CA ARG A 214 18.65 -2.09 0.47
C ARG A 214 18.74 -3.61 0.36
N GLY A 215 19.20 -4.09 -0.79
CA GLY A 215 19.37 -5.51 -1.07
C GLY A 215 18.09 -6.24 -1.52
N ALA A 216 16.96 -5.55 -1.70
CA ALA A 216 15.77 -6.11 -2.31
C ALA A 216 16.00 -6.51 -3.76
N THR A 217 15.25 -7.50 -4.24
CA THR A 217 15.33 -7.97 -5.64
C THR A 217 14.75 -6.92 -6.59
N VAL A 218 13.63 -6.30 -6.21
CA VAL A 218 12.97 -5.25 -6.96
C VAL A 218 12.53 -4.15 -6.00
N VAL A 219 12.77 -2.89 -6.38
CA VAL A 219 12.26 -1.73 -5.67
C VAL A 219 11.41 -0.91 -6.63
N LEU A 220 10.18 -0.60 -6.23
CA LEU A 220 9.22 0.14 -7.03
C LEU A 220 9.26 1.62 -6.64
N PHE A 221 9.38 2.49 -7.63
CA PHE A 221 9.34 3.93 -7.43
C PHE A 221 8.36 4.57 -8.40
N GLU A 222 7.62 5.55 -7.93
CA GLU A 222 7.03 6.54 -8.82
C GLU A 222 8.13 7.40 -9.46
N ILE A 223 7.90 7.90 -10.68
CA ILE A 223 8.87 8.74 -11.42
C ILE A 223 9.36 9.91 -10.56
N ARG A 224 8.43 10.58 -9.85
CA ARG A 224 8.77 11.67 -8.92
C ARG A 224 9.69 11.20 -7.78
N GLY A 225 9.45 10.00 -7.26
CA GLY A 225 10.28 9.38 -6.23
C GLY A 225 11.70 9.12 -6.70
N LEU A 226 11.83 8.62 -7.91
CA LEU A 226 13.13 8.37 -8.53
C LEU A 226 13.92 9.66 -8.76
N ASP A 227 13.27 10.74 -9.19
CA ASP A 227 13.92 12.04 -9.38
C ASP A 227 14.42 12.63 -8.05
N LEU A 228 13.66 12.50 -6.98
CA LEU A 228 14.07 12.95 -5.64
C LEU A 228 15.26 12.13 -5.12
N LEU A 229 15.24 10.82 -5.31
CA LEU A 229 16.35 9.93 -4.98
C LEU A 229 17.63 10.34 -5.74
N ARG A 230 17.51 10.55 -7.04
CA ARG A 230 18.65 10.97 -7.87
C ARG A 230 19.25 12.29 -7.39
N ARG A 231 18.43 13.27 -7.04
CA ARG A 231 18.89 14.56 -6.49
C ARG A 231 19.61 14.38 -5.16
N ARG A 232 19.08 13.53 -4.26
CA ARG A 232 19.71 13.24 -2.97
C ARG A 232 21.08 12.60 -3.13
N LEU A 233 21.21 11.58 -3.96
CA LEU A 233 22.49 10.90 -4.24
C LEU A 233 23.52 11.83 -4.88
N MET A 234 23.11 12.74 -5.77
CA MET A 234 23.99 13.75 -6.34
C MET A 234 24.50 14.75 -5.31
N LEU A 235 23.65 15.16 -4.36
CA LEU A 235 24.03 16.07 -3.28
C LEU A 235 24.98 15.40 -2.28
N GLU A 236 24.81 14.11 -2.01
CA GLU A 236 25.71 13.34 -1.16
C GLU A 236 27.09 13.17 -1.82
N SER A 237 27.14 12.80 -3.11
CA SER A 237 28.41 12.67 -3.84
C SER A 237 29.16 13.99 -3.99
N SER A 238 28.47 15.11 -4.08
CA SER A 238 29.11 16.44 -4.13
C SER A 238 29.67 16.90 -2.79
N LYS A 239 29.09 16.46 -1.67
CA LYS A 239 29.65 16.71 -0.33
C LYS A 239 30.93 15.90 -0.07
N ASP A 240 30.95 14.64 -0.49
CA ASP A 240 32.13 13.78 -0.35
C ASP A 240 33.31 14.29 -1.22
N ALA A 241 33.02 14.82 -2.41
CA ALA A 241 34.04 15.43 -3.27
C ALA A 241 34.57 16.78 -2.74
N ALA A 242 33.79 17.49 -1.92
CA ALA A 242 34.21 18.76 -1.30
C ALA A 242 34.99 18.56 0.02
N SER A 243 34.96 17.35 0.59
CA SER A 243 35.65 16.99 1.84
C SER A 243 36.95 16.20 1.59
N SER A 244 37.31 15.94 0.34
CA SER A 244 38.55 15.28 -0.12
C SER A 244 39.53 16.31 -0.66
#